data_fab55bfce13cb09672644b90296d6a25
#
_entry.id   fab55bfce13cb09672644b90296d6a25
#
_cell.length_a   1.000
_cell.length_b   1.000
_cell.length_c   1.000
_cell.angle_alpha   90.00
_cell.angle_beta   90.00
_cell.angle_gamma   90.00
#
_symmetry.space_group_name_H-M   'P 1'
#
loop_
_entity.id
_entity.type
_entity.pdbx_description
1 polymer ?
#
loop_
_entity_poly.entity_id
_entity_poly.type
_entity_poly.pdbx_seq_one_letter_code
_entity_poly.pdbx_strand_id
1 'polypeptide(L)'
;MAILTRALVREGRLPDEMRVDLEMLLSKTGLPSAVPAALRARSDLDFSPESLLKLCQHDKKAGAADVALVLPVSPGCARIERTSWAKLLERIRAGL
;
A
#
# COMPACT_ATOMS: atom_id res chain seq x y z
N MET A 1 -1.10 -4.28 -1.17
CA MET A 1 0.28 -4.85 -1.09
C MET A 1 1.29 -4.08 -1.95
N ALA A 2 1.00 -3.81 -3.21
CA ALA A 2 1.94 -3.08 -4.08
C ALA A 2 2.28 -1.67 -3.55
N ILE A 3 1.28 -0.93 -3.05
CA ILE A 3 1.49 0.40 -2.48
C ILE A 3 2.42 0.33 -1.25
N LEU A 4 2.16 -0.59 -0.33
CA LEU A 4 2.99 -0.76 0.86
C LEU A 4 4.41 -1.22 0.51
N THR A 5 4.56 -2.11 -0.44
CA THR A 5 5.88 -2.58 -0.89
C THR A 5 6.70 -1.41 -1.45
N ARG A 6 6.12 -0.58 -2.32
CA ARG A 6 6.81 0.60 -2.85
C ARG A 6 7.19 1.59 -1.74
N ALA A 7 6.30 1.81 -0.78
CA ALA A 7 6.59 2.69 0.35
C ALA A 7 7.76 2.18 1.19
N LEU A 8 7.78 0.88 1.50
CA LEU A 8 8.84 0.27 2.30
C LEU A 8 10.18 0.28 1.57
N VAL A 9 10.19 0.12 0.25
CA VAL A 9 11.41 0.27 -0.55
C VAL A 9 11.95 1.70 -0.44
N ARG A 10 11.08 2.70 -0.55
CA ARG A 10 11.47 4.11 -0.39
C ARG A 10 11.97 4.47 1.00
N GLU A 11 11.46 3.78 2.03
CA GLU A 11 11.93 3.92 3.41
C GLU A 11 13.28 3.21 3.67
N GLY A 12 13.77 2.44 2.71
CA GLY A 12 14.99 1.64 2.86
C GLY A 12 14.82 0.36 3.66
N ARG A 13 13.58 -0.07 3.92
CA ARG A 13 13.27 -1.28 4.69
C ARG A 13 13.23 -2.56 3.84
N LEU A 14 13.04 -2.42 2.53
CA LEU A 14 13.01 -3.54 1.58
C LEU A 14 13.92 -3.25 0.40
N PRO A 15 14.60 -4.28 -0.16
CA PRO A 15 15.34 -4.12 -1.40
C PRO A 15 14.37 -3.90 -2.58
N ASP A 16 14.80 -3.14 -3.57
CA ASP A 16 14.00 -2.84 -4.75
C ASP A 16 13.64 -4.11 -5.55
N GLU A 17 14.44 -5.15 -5.46
CA GLU A 17 14.15 -6.45 -6.08
C GLU A 17 12.81 -7.02 -5.66
N MET A 18 12.39 -6.82 -4.41
CA MET A 18 11.08 -7.29 -3.94
C MET A 18 9.94 -6.56 -4.63
N ARG A 19 10.11 -5.27 -4.90
CA ARG A 19 9.13 -4.49 -5.68
C ARG A 19 9.03 -5.04 -7.10
N VAL A 20 10.16 -5.24 -7.75
CA VAL A 20 10.21 -5.77 -9.12
C VAL A 20 9.55 -7.14 -9.19
N ASP A 21 9.90 -8.05 -8.28
CA ASP A 21 9.35 -9.40 -8.24
C ASP A 21 7.83 -9.39 -8.04
N LEU A 22 7.32 -8.56 -7.14
CA LEU A 22 5.89 -8.43 -6.90
C LEU A 22 5.16 -7.90 -8.14
N GLU A 23 5.69 -6.85 -8.76
CA GLU A 23 5.09 -6.26 -9.96
C GLU A 23 5.06 -7.25 -11.13
N MET A 24 6.13 -8.03 -11.30
CA MET A 24 6.16 -9.11 -12.30
C MET A 24 5.11 -10.18 -12.02
N LEU A 25 4.97 -10.60 -10.77
CA LEU A 25 3.97 -11.60 -10.37
C LEU A 25 2.55 -11.09 -10.63
N LEU A 26 2.26 -9.85 -10.26
CA LEU A 26 0.96 -9.23 -10.50
C LEU A 26 0.66 -9.13 -12.00
N SER A 27 1.64 -8.77 -12.81
CA SER A 27 1.50 -8.71 -14.26
C SER A 27 1.18 -10.09 -14.86
N LYS A 28 1.85 -11.14 -14.40
CA LYS A 28 1.62 -12.52 -14.88
C LYS A 28 0.22 -13.04 -14.52
N THR A 29 -0.33 -12.62 -13.39
CA THR A 29 -1.67 -13.03 -12.93
C THR A 29 -2.78 -12.12 -13.44
N GLY A 30 -2.45 -11.06 -14.17
CA GLY A 30 -3.41 -10.10 -14.69
C GLY A 30 -3.93 -9.11 -13.65
N LEU A 31 -3.32 -9.05 -12.47
CA LEU A 31 -3.69 -8.10 -11.41
C LEU A 31 -2.94 -6.78 -11.58
N PRO A 32 -3.60 -5.63 -11.30
CA PRO A 32 -2.94 -4.34 -11.41
C PRO A 32 -1.95 -4.12 -10.27
N SER A 33 -0.78 -3.55 -10.59
CA SER A 33 0.21 -3.11 -9.59
C SER A 33 0.04 -1.64 -9.22
N ALA A 34 -0.79 -0.91 -9.93
CA ALA A 34 -1.12 0.49 -9.69
C ALA A 34 -2.56 0.77 -10.10
N VAL A 35 -3.10 1.91 -9.70
CA VAL A 35 -4.44 2.32 -10.13
C VAL A 35 -4.43 2.50 -11.65
N PRO A 36 -5.31 1.80 -12.41
CA PRO A 36 -5.37 1.96 -13.86
C PRO A 36 -5.66 3.40 -14.27
N ALA A 37 -5.02 3.87 -15.34
CA ALA A 37 -5.18 5.23 -15.82
C ALA A 37 -6.63 5.57 -16.16
N ALA A 38 -7.39 4.61 -16.70
CA ALA A 38 -8.81 4.79 -17.01
C ALA A 38 -9.65 5.11 -15.77
N LEU A 39 -9.33 4.49 -14.62
CA LEU A 39 -10.02 4.79 -13.36
C LEU A 39 -9.58 6.13 -12.78
N ARG A 40 -8.30 6.49 -12.89
CA ARG A 40 -7.80 7.79 -12.43
C ARG A 40 -8.39 8.96 -13.20
N ALA A 41 -8.75 8.75 -14.47
CA ALA A 41 -9.37 9.76 -15.31
C ALA A 41 -10.84 10.03 -14.96
N ARG A 42 -11.48 9.19 -14.16
CA ARG A 42 -12.88 9.37 -13.75
C ARG A 42 -12.97 10.45 -12.68
N SER A 43 -13.83 11.46 -12.93
CA SER A 43 -14.03 12.57 -11.99
C SER A 43 -14.92 12.21 -10.79
N ASP A 44 -15.66 11.09 -10.87
CA ASP A 44 -16.53 10.61 -9.79
C ASP A 44 -15.77 9.76 -8.75
N LEU A 45 -14.49 9.44 -9.00
CA LEU A 45 -13.64 8.67 -8.11
C LEU A 45 -12.50 9.53 -7.59
N ASP A 46 -12.23 9.41 -6.31
CA ASP A 46 -11.14 10.11 -5.64
C ASP A 46 -10.09 9.10 -5.16
N PHE A 47 -8.90 9.14 -5.77
CA PHE A 47 -7.75 8.31 -5.41
C PHE A 47 -6.68 9.09 -4.65
N SER A 48 -7.04 10.21 -4.03
CA SER A 48 -6.10 10.94 -3.18
C SER A 48 -5.69 10.08 -1.98
N PRO A 49 -4.46 10.26 -1.46
CA PRO A 49 -4.02 9.55 -0.26
C PRO A 49 -4.98 9.72 0.92
N GLU A 50 -5.54 10.91 1.09
CA GLU A 50 -6.48 11.24 2.17
C GLU A 50 -7.79 10.44 2.05
N SER A 51 -8.33 10.31 0.85
CA SER A 51 -9.54 9.52 0.61
C SER A 51 -9.31 8.03 0.82
N LEU A 52 -8.17 7.52 0.38
CA LEU A 52 -7.79 6.13 0.62
C LEU A 52 -7.61 5.86 2.11
N LEU A 53 -7.04 6.81 2.85
CA LEU A 53 -6.90 6.69 4.30
C LEU A 53 -8.26 6.61 5.00
N LYS A 54 -9.23 7.42 4.59
CA LYS A 54 -10.60 7.36 5.14
C LYS A 54 -11.23 5.99 4.94
N LEU A 55 -11.05 5.37 3.78
CA LEU A 55 -11.54 4.02 3.52
C LEU A 55 -10.91 3.01 4.49
N CYS A 56 -9.62 3.12 4.75
CA CYS A 56 -8.95 2.27 5.72
C CYS A 56 -9.49 2.46 7.14
N GLN A 57 -9.86 3.68 7.52
CA GLN A 57 -10.41 4.00 8.84
C GLN A 57 -11.80 3.40 9.09
N HIS A 58 -12.52 3.03 8.04
CA HIS A 58 -13.81 2.34 8.13
C HIS A 58 -13.68 0.83 8.36
N ASP A 59 -12.47 0.28 8.30
CA ASP A 59 -12.24 -1.14 8.57
C ASP A 59 -12.50 -1.42 10.06
N LYS A 60 -13.21 -2.51 10.34
CA LYS A 60 -13.52 -2.96 11.72
C LYS A 60 -12.29 -3.27 12.55
N LYS A 61 -11.16 -3.57 11.92
CA LYS A 61 -9.88 -3.86 12.57
C LYS A 61 -9.10 -2.60 12.90
N ALA A 62 -9.56 -1.43 12.45
CA ALA A 62 -8.89 -0.17 12.71
C ALA A 62 -9.13 0.28 14.15
N GLY A 63 -8.05 0.69 14.83
CA GLY A 63 -8.13 1.34 16.12
C GLY A 63 -8.40 2.84 15.98
N ALA A 64 -8.64 3.53 17.12
CA ALA A 64 -8.87 4.97 17.13
C ALA A 64 -7.61 5.77 16.74
N ALA A 65 -6.43 5.29 17.13
CA ALA A 65 -5.16 6.00 16.94
C ALA A 65 -4.22 5.33 15.93
N ASP A 66 -4.40 4.03 15.69
CA ASP A 66 -3.52 3.26 14.82
C ASP A 66 -4.24 2.07 14.18
N VAL A 67 -3.54 1.36 13.30
CA VAL A 67 -4.02 0.16 12.63
C VAL A 67 -2.90 -0.87 12.58
N ALA A 68 -3.26 -2.15 12.67
CA ALA A 68 -2.30 -3.24 12.49
C ALA A 68 -2.15 -3.54 11.00
N LEU A 69 -0.93 -3.41 10.49
CA LEU A 69 -0.60 -3.72 9.10
C LEU A 69 0.24 -4.98 9.01
N VAL A 70 -0.02 -5.80 8.00
CA VAL A 70 0.84 -6.91 7.63
C VAL A 70 1.83 -6.42 6.59
N LEU A 71 3.10 -6.34 6.96
CA LEU A 71 4.16 -5.79 6.11
C LEU A 71 5.09 -6.91 5.63
N PRO A 72 5.46 -6.92 4.35
CA PRO A 72 6.49 -7.85 3.88
C PRO A 72 7.85 -7.48 4.46
N VAL A 73 8.63 -8.49 4.86
CA VAL A 73 9.99 -8.33 5.36
C VAL A 73 10.99 -8.93 4.38
N SER A 74 10.69 -10.13 3.88
CA SER A 74 11.48 -10.84 2.89
C SER A 74 10.57 -11.87 2.21
N PRO A 75 10.97 -12.50 1.10
CA PRO A 75 10.18 -13.56 0.49
C PRO A 75 9.81 -14.66 1.49
N GLY A 76 8.51 -14.95 1.60
CA GLY A 76 7.99 -15.93 2.55
C GLY A 76 7.92 -15.48 4.00
N CYS A 77 8.22 -14.21 4.30
CA CYS A 77 8.20 -13.68 5.65
C CYS A 77 7.45 -12.37 5.71
N ALA A 78 6.51 -12.27 6.65
CA ALA A 78 5.73 -11.06 6.90
C ALA A 78 5.71 -10.73 8.39
N ARG A 79 5.40 -9.49 8.70
CA ARG A 79 5.41 -8.96 10.05
C ARG A 79 4.16 -8.12 10.27
N ILE A 80 3.55 -8.23 11.45
CA ILE A 80 2.45 -7.35 11.84
C ILE A 80 3.06 -6.15 12.58
N GLU A 81 2.70 -4.95 12.14
CA GLU A 81 3.17 -3.71 12.74
C GLU A 81 2.00 -2.77 13.01
N ARG A 82 1.93 -2.24 14.24
CA ARG A 82 0.98 -1.18 14.58
C ARG A 82 1.49 0.12 13.96
N THR A 83 0.64 0.76 13.17
CA THR A 83 1.00 1.95 12.38
C THR A 83 0.01 3.05 12.69
N SER A 84 0.51 4.24 13.04
CA SER A 84 -0.35 5.42 13.21
C SER A 84 -0.97 5.83 11.89
N TRP A 85 -2.12 6.49 11.94
CA TRP A 85 -2.79 6.99 10.74
C TRP A 85 -1.93 7.96 9.94
N ALA A 86 -1.17 8.82 10.62
CA ALA A 86 -0.25 9.75 9.97
C ALA A 86 0.84 9.00 9.20
N LYS A 87 1.42 7.95 9.77
CA LYS A 87 2.43 7.14 9.09
C LYS A 87 1.86 6.37 7.93
N LEU A 88 0.64 5.84 8.06
CA LEU A 88 -0.06 5.17 6.96
C LEU A 88 -0.30 6.14 5.79
N LEU A 89 -0.69 7.37 6.07
CA LEU A 89 -0.89 8.39 5.05
C LEU A 89 0.41 8.67 4.28
N GLU A 90 1.54 8.80 4.97
CA GLU A 90 2.86 8.95 4.34
C GLU A 90 3.19 7.78 3.44
N ARG A 91 2.92 6.55 3.88
CA ARG A 91 3.17 5.34 3.09
C ARG A 91 2.29 5.26 1.86
N ILE A 92 1.03 5.64 1.97
CA ILE A 92 0.12 5.70 0.81
C ILE A 92 0.66 6.70 -0.21
N ARG A 93 1.05 7.90 0.22
CA ARG A 93 1.64 8.91 -0.68
C ARG A 93 2.89 8.40 -1.37
N ALA A 94 3.78 7.75 -0.62
CA ALA A 94 5.03 7.22 -1.17
C ALA A 94 4.80 6.06 -2.15
N GLY A 95 3.76 5.27 -1.96
CA GLY A 95 3.48 4.08 -2.76
C GLY A 95 2.56 4.28 -3.95
N LEU A 96 1.83 5.39 -3.98
CA LEU A 96 0.99 5.74 -5.14
C LEU A 96 1.84 6.27 -6.33
#